data_ed4e9cf23ecd1efc1d0df6c1c7568410
#
_entry.id   ed4e9cf23ecd1efc1d0df6c1c7568410
#
_cell.length_a   1.000
_cell.length_b   1.000
_cell.length_c   1.000
_cell.angle_alpha   90.00
_cell.angle_beta   90.00
_cell.angle_gamma   90.00
#
_symmetry.space_group_name_H-M   'P 1'
#
loop_
_entity.id
_entity.type
_entity.pdbx_description
1 polymer ?
#
loop_
_entity_poly.entity_id
_entity_poly.type
_entity_poly.pdbx_seq_one_letter_code
_entity_poly.pdbx_strand_id
1 'polypeptide(L)'
;MTEPLAAPKRKNPLKRTQLPMLPQGIRSRTAHGLTLAAAEGRFALPKCTDCGTVHYPPRDACPKCLSARITFADTSPNGTLAAATTVRISPDVYFRERMPWRIGTVVLDAGPSIVAHLHGDTAEGARVRLALHLDKSGQAVMIALPAKDTPHMADDPQLRELTLDPKH
;
A
#
# COMPACT_ATOMS: atom_id res chain seq x y z
N MET A 1 -48.88 -40.08 3.78
CA MET A 1 -47.52 -39.93 3.15
C MET A 1 -46.86 -38.77 3.85
N THR A 2 -45.90 -39.03 4.74
CA THR A 2 -45.18 -37.98 5.48
C THR A 2 -44.03 -37.51 4.61
N GLU A 3 -43.99 -36.19 4.36
CA GLU A 3 -42.95 -35.55 3.59
C GLU A 3 -41.57 -35.74 4.30
N PRO A 4 -40.50 -36.13 3.59
CA PRO A 4 -39.24 -36.36 4.25
C PRO A 4 -38.70 -35.06 4.81
N LEU A 5 -38.32 -35.08 6.09
CA LEU A 5 -37.67 -33.94 6.78
C LEU A 5 -36.44 -33.49 5.99
N ALA A 6 -36.44 -32.21 5.60
CA ALA A 6 -35.29 -31.62 4.93
C ALA A 6 -34.06 -31.76 5.83
N ALA A 7 -32.99 -32.37 5.28
CA ALA A 7 -31.75 -32.52 6.01
C ALA A 7 -31.24 -31.13 6.47
N PRO A 8 -30.82 -30.98 7.75
CA PRO A 8 -30.32 -29.72 8.25
C PRO A 8 -29.13 -29.27 7.38
N LYS A 9 -29.20 -28.07 6.83
CA LYS A 9 -28.10 -27.48 6.06
C LYS A 9 -26.88 -27.40 7.00
N ARG A 10 -25.92 -28.31 6.80
CA ARG A 10 -24.64 -28.24 7.51
C ARG A 10 -24.02 -26.88 7.25
N LYS A 11 -23.77 -26.08 8.27
CA LYS A 11 -22.90 -24.89 8.14
C LYS A 11 -21.56 -25.40 7.65
N ASN A 12 -21.16 -24.98 6.43
CA ASN A 12 -19.84 -25.32 5.93
C ASN A 12 -18.82 -24.64 6.86
N PRO A 13 -18.02 -25.39 7.65
CA PRO A 13 -17.08 -24.80 8.61
C PRO A 13 -15.98 -23.99 7.92
N LEU A 14 -15.80 -24.17 6.62
CA LEU A 14 -14.87 -23.41 5.78
C LEU A 14 -15.48 -22.15 5.19
N LYS A 15 -16.81 -21.98 5.27
CA LYS A 15 -17.47 -20.77 4.79
C LYS A 15 -17.32 -19.67 5.85
N ARG A 16 -16.46 -18.73 5.59
CA ARG A 16 -16.27 -17.57 6.47
C ARG A 16 -17.54 -16.72 6.49
N THR A 17 -17.95 -16.35 7.69
CA THR A 17 -19.11 -15.46 7.92
C THR A 17 -18.69 -13.99 7.83
N GLN A 18 -17.39 -13.70 7.89
CA GLN A 18 -16.83 -12.34 7.78
C GLN A 18 -15.74 -12.33 6.73
N LEU A 19 -15.59 -11.19 6.06
CA LEU A 19 -14.48 -10.96 5.14
C LEU A 19 -13.15 -11.08 5.88
N PRO A 20 -12.13 -11.71 5.26
CA PRO A 20 -10.82 -11.82 5.87
C PRO A 20 -10.24 -10.45 6.21
N MET A 21 -9.63 -10.35 7.37
CA MET A 21 -8.84 -9.17 7.75
C MET A 21 -7.45 -9.26 7.12
N LEU A 22 -6.79 -8.12 6.96
CA LEU A 22 -5.38 -8.08 6.61
C LEU A 22 -4.57 -8.82 7.68
N PRO A 23 -3.75 -9.82 7.29
CA PRO A 23 -2.85 -10.46 8.22
C PRO A 23 -1.77 -9.45 8.65
N GLN A 24 -1.31 -9.55 9.89
CA GLN A 24 -0.14 -8.79 10.32
C GLN A 24 1.07 -9.21 9.49
N GLY A 25 1.59 -8.26 8.71
CA GLY A 25 2.82 -8.47 7.95
C GLY A 25 4.05 -8.41 8.85
N ILE A 26 5.05 -9.25 8.58
CA ILE A 26 6.37 -9.13 9.19
C ILE A 26 7.18 -8.16 8.35
N ARG A 27 7.56 -7.03 8.93
CA ARG A 27 8.47 -6.08 8.29
C ARG A 27 9.86 -6.15 8.93
N SER A 28 10.88 -5.88 8.13
CA SER A 28 12.24 -5.74 8.65
C SER A 28 12.32 -4.55 9.61
N ARG A 29 13.27 -4.61 10.56
CA ARG A 29 13.56 -3.50 11.48
C ARG A 29 13.75 -2.16 10.74
N THR A 30 14.45 -2.20 9.62
CA THR A 30 14.71 -1.03 8.77
C THR A 30 13.45 -0.40 8.20
N ALA A 31 12.40 -1.20 7.96
CA ALA A 31 11.15 -0.72 7.40
C ALA A 31 10.22 -0.05 8.44
N HIS A 32 10.50 -0.17 9.74
CA HIS A 32 9.70 0.49 10.78
C HIS A 32 9.66 2.02 10.65
N GLY A 33 10.69 2.62 10.07
CA GLY A 33 10.71 4.05 9.80
C GLY A 33 9.59 4.52 8.85
N LEU A 34 9.16 3.67 7.91
CA LEU A 34 7.98 3.95 7.08
C LEU A 34 6.69 3.95 7.92
N THR A 35 6.56 2.98 8.83
CA THR A 35 5.37 2.87 9.70
C THR A 35 5.28 4.07 10.64
N LEU A 36 6.40 4.52 11.21
CA LEU A 36 6.44 5.73 12.03
C LEU A 36 6.06 6.97 11.22
N ALA A 37 6.64 7.16 10.04
CA ALA A 37 6.32 8.28 9.16
C ALA A 37 4.82 8.28 8.77
N ALA A 38 4.26 7.12 8.45
CA ALA A 38 2.84 6.98 8.16
C ALA A 38 1.96 7.35 9.36
N ALA A 39 2.33 6.93 10.57
CA ALA A 39 1.60 7.26 11.80
C ALA A 39 1.65 8.76 12.12
N GLU A 40 2.71 9.45 11.70
CA GLU A 40 2.90 10.90 11.86
C GLU A 40 2.30 11.70 10.70
N GLY A 41 1.68 11.05 9.71
CA GLY A 41 1.12 11.71 8.51
C GLY A 41 2.17 12.31 7.59
N ARG A 42 3.43 11.84 7.65
CA ARG A 42 4.56 12.34 6.85
C ARG A 42 4.91 11.38 5.71
N PHE A 43 5.31 11.94 4.59
CA PHE A 43 5.91 11.16 3.51
C PHE A 43 7.44 11.22 3.64
N ALA A 44 8.01 10.24 4.33
CA ALA A 44 9.44 10.18 4.59
C ALA A 44 10.02 8.86 4.02
N LEU A 45 11.18 8.98 3.36
CA LEU A 45 11.91 7.86 2.78
C LEU A 45 13.33 7.76 3.36
N PRO A 46 13.96 6.56 3.29
CA PRO A 46 15.34 6.40 3.67
C PRO A 46 16.26 7.27 2.80
N LYS A 47 17.09 8.07 3.44
CA LYS A 47 18.08 8.94 2.81
C LYS A 47 19.45 8.69 3.43
N CYS A 48 20.44 8.47 2.60
CA CYS A 48 21.82 8.36 3.02
C CYS A 48 22.38 9.73 3.42
N THR A 49 22.91 9.86 4.64
CA THR A 49 23.51 11.14 5.09
C THR A 49 24.85 11.44 4.44
N ASP A 50 25.55 10.43 3.89
CA ASP A 50 26.85 10.60 3.29
C ASP A 50 26.78 11.08 1.83
N CYS A 51 25.89 10.49 1.03
CA CYS A 51 25.81 10.81 -0.39
C CYS A 51 24.48 11.44 -0.80
N GLY A 52 23.57 11.65 0.13
CA GLY A 52 22.26 12.27 -0.11
C GLY A 52 21.25 11.42 -0.88
N THR A 53 21.61 10.19 -1.28
CA THR A 53 20.72 9.33 -2.09
C THR A 53 19.49 8.92 -1.29
N VAL A 54 18.32 9.19 -1.85
CA VAL A 54 17.03 8.65 -1.38
C VAL A 54 16.83 7.29 -2.03
N HIS A 55 16.39 6.30 -1.29
CA HIS A 55 16.19 4.95 -1.83
C HIS A 55 14.92 4.27 -1.30
N TYR A 56 14.44 3.30 -2.03
CA TYR A 56 13.36 2.41 -1.68
C TYR A 56 13.58 1.05 -2.36
N PRO A 57 13.25 -0.09 -1.72
CA PRO A 57 12.76 -0.23 -0.34
C PRO A 57 13.83 0.11 0.72
N PRO A 58 13.41 0.26 2.02
CA PRO A 58 14.34 0.48 3.12
C PRO A 58 15.39 -0.63 3.20
N ARG A 59 16.67 -0.24 3.39
CA ARG A 59 17.83 -1.12 3.49
C ARG A 59 18.77 -0.63 4.58
N ASP A 60 19.57 -1.52 5.15
CA ASP A 60 20.55 -1.20 6.20
C ASP A 60 21.80 -0.47 5.64
N ALA A 61 22.01 -0.55 4.33
CA ALA A 61 23.11 0.15 3.65
C ALA A 61 22.61 0.87 2.40
N CYS A 62 23.25 1.99 2.10
CA CYS A 62 22.98 2.79 0.92
C CYS A 62 23.31 1.99 -0.36
N PRO A 63 22.41 1.89 -1.35
CA PRO A 63 22.69 1.16 -2.58
C PRO A 63 23.75 1.83 -3.47
N LYS A 64 24.08 3.11 -3.22
CA LYS A 64 25.05 3.86 -4.01
C LYS A 64 26.44 3.88 -3.41
N CYS A 65 26.57 4.13 -2.09
CA CYS A 65 27.89 4.31 -1.47
C CYS A 65 28.16 3.31 -0.34
N LEU A 66 27.25 2.35 -0.11
CA LEU A 66 27.35 1.29 0.89
C LEU A 66 27.43 1.78 2.36
N SER A 67 27.23 3.06 2.62
CA SER A 67 27.19 3.62 3.96
C SER A 67 25.97 3.07 4.74
N ALA A 68 26.20 2.75 6.02
CA ALA A 68 25.12 2.40 6.93
C ALA A 68 24.44 3.61 7.60
N ARG A 69 24.87 4.84 7.28
CA ARG A 69 24.30 6.06 7.81
C ARG A 69 23.04 6.46 7.06
N ILE A 70 21.93 5.80 7.40
CA ILE A 70 20.62 6.00 6.78
C ILE A 70 19.68 6.64 7.79
N THR A 71 18.98 7.69 7.40
CA THR A 71 17.92 8.33 8.17
C THR A 71 16.64 8.41 7.35
N PHE A 72 15.48 8.46 8.00
CA PHE A 72 14.22 8.77 7.32
C PHE A 72 14.07 10.29 7.24
N ALA A 73 13.95 10.82 6.04
CA ALA A 73 13.82 12.24 5.77
C ALA A 73 12.57 12.52 4.95
N ASP A 74 11.91 13.63 5.23
CA ASP A 74 10.78 14.10 4.43
C ASP A 74 11.21 14.25 2.99
N THR A 75 10.41 13.69 2.10
CA THR A 75 10.73 13.56 0.68
C THR A 75 9.54 14.06 -0.14
N SER A 76 9.82 14.70 -1.28
CA SER A 76 8.74 15.07 -2.20
C SER A 76 7.94 13.83 -2.62
N PRO A 77 6.62 13.82 -2.41
CA PRO A 77 5.78 12.68 -2.77
C PRO A 77 5.41 12.65 -4.25
N ASN A 78 5.85 13.65 -5.05
CA ASN A 78 5.46 13.77 -6.44
C ASN A 78 6.26 12.82 -7.34
N GLY A 79 5.58 12.30 -8.36
CA GLY A 79 6.19 11.39 -9.31
C GLY A 79 5.34 11.17 -10.55
N THR A 80 5.76 10.23 -11.37
CA THR A 80 5.06 9.82 -12.58
C THR A 80 4.71 8.34 -12.49
N LEU A 81 3.48 7.99 -12.81
CA LEU A 81 3.04 6.60 -12.91
C LEU A 81 3.65 5.96 -14.16
N ALA A 82 4.71 5.18 -13.98
CA ALA A 82 5.45 4.57 -15.08
C ALA A 82 4.78 3.31 -15.64
N ALA A 83 4.05 2.58 -14.79
CA ALA A 83 3.31 1.39 -15.19
C ALA A 83 2.11 1.19 -14.27
N ALA A 84 1.00 0.71 -14.82
CA ALA A 84 -0.21 0.36 -14.09
C ALA A 84 -0.68 -1.04 -14.47
N THR A 85 -1.20 -1.78 -13.50
CA THR A 85 -1.79 -3.09 -13.75
C THR A 85 -2.99 -3.35 -12.85
N THR A 86 -3.86 -4.22 -13.31
CA THR A 86 -4.99 -4.72 -12.53
C THR A 86 -4.72 -6.17 -12.15
N VAL A 87 -4.46 -6.40 -10.87
CA VAL A 87 -4.29 -7.73 -10.29
C VAL A 87 -5.66 -8.39 -10.20
N ARG A 88 -5.78 -9.59 -10.76
CA ARG A 88 -7.04 -10.37 -10.79
C ARG A 88 -7.00 -11.59 -9.88
N ILE A 89 -5.80 -12.01 -9.48
CA ILE A 89 -5.58 -13.19 -8.62
C ILE A 89 -4.56 -12.81 -7.55
N SER A 90 -4.84 -13.15 -6.31
CA SER A 90 -3.91 -12.98 -5.19
C SER A 90 -3.88 -14.23 -4.32
N PRO A 91 -2.71 -14.67 -3.83
CA PRO A 91 -2.61 -15.72 -2.82
C PRO A 91 -3.12 -15.24 -1.45
N ASP A 92 -3.03 -13.93 -1.19
CA ASP A 92 -3.54 -13.33 0.04
C ASP A 92 -5.06 -13.33 0.05
N VAL A 93 -5.63 -13.89 1.11
CA VAL A 93 -7.09 -14.09 1.23
C VAL A 93 -7.83 -12.75 1.31
N TYR A 94 -7.24 -11.74 1.95
CA TYR A 94 -7.81 -10.41 2.02
C TYR A 94 -8.02 -9.80 0.64
N PHE A 95 -6.95 -9.76 -0.18
CA PHE A 95 -7.01 -9.20 -1.53
C PHE A 95 -7.81 -10.08 -2.49
N ARG A 96 -7.71 -11.41 -2.37
CA ARG A 96 -8.44 -12.34 -3.24
C ARG A 96 -9.96 -12.11 -3.25
N GLU A 97 -10.54 -11.75 -2.11
CA GLU A 97 -11.97 -11.48 -1.99
C GLU A 97 -12.37 -10.06 -2.41
N ARG A 98 -11.38 -9.21 -2.74
CA ARG A 98 -11.54 -7.81 -3.13
C ARG A 98 -11.02 -7.51 -4.54
N MET A 99 -10.72 -8.57 -5.31
CA MET A 99 -10.29 -8.41 -6.69
C MET A 99 -11.44 -7.90 -7.58
N PRO A 100 -11.14 -7.16 -8.66
CA PRO A 100 -9.83 -6.77 -9.14
C PRO A 100 -9.21 -5.64 -8.32
N TRP A 101 -7.87 -5.62 -8.22
CA TRP A 101 -7.13 -4.61 -7.45
C TRP A 101 -6.10 -3.90 -8.32
N ARG A 102 -6.04 -2.56 -8.26
CA ARG A 102 -5.12 -1.77 -9.07
C ARG A 102 -3.85 -1.43 -8.31
N ILE A 103 -2.72 -1.69 -8.94
CA ILE A 103 -1.39 -1.31 -8.46
C ILE A 103 -0.59 -0.70 -9.61
N GLY A 104 0.45 0.06 -9.27
CA GLY A 104 1.34 0.61 -10.29
C GLY A 104 2.71 0.94 -9.72
N THR A 105 3.64 1.16 -10.62
CA THR A 105 4.99 1.62 -10.31
C THR A 105 5.08 3.11 -10.55
N VAL A 106 5.40 3.85 -9.51
CA VAL A 106 5.61 5.30 -9.56
C VAL A 106 7.10 5.59 -9.48
N VAL A 107 7.61 6.34 -10.43
CA VAL A 107 8.96 6.91 -10.39
C VAL A 107 8.84 8.29 -9.72
N LEU A 108 9.41 8.42 -8.52
CA LEU A 108 9.43 9.68 -7.80
C LEU A 108 10.43 10.67 -8.44
N ASP A 109 10.10 11.95 -8.34
CA ASP A 109 11.03 13.03 -8.72
C ASP A 109 12.31 13.02 -7.85
N ALA A 110 12.20 12.47 -6.64
CA ALA A 110 13.31 12.23 -5.72
C ALA A 110 14.21 11.04 -6.10
N GLY A 111 13.85 10.27 -7.12
CA GLY A 111 14.66 9.22 -7.74
C GLY A 111 14.15 7.78 -7.61
N PRO A 112 13.73 7.28 -6.45
CA PRO A 112 13.36 5.87 -6.34
C PRO A 112 12.03 5.54 -7.04
N SER A 113 11.93 4.28 -7.51
CA SER A 113 10.68 3.71 -8.01
C SER A 113 9.97 2.95 -6.90
N ILE A 114 8.66 3.14 -6.78
CA ILE A 114 7.84 2.60 -5.70
C ILE A 114 6.60 1.93 -6.30
N VAL A 115 6.30 0.71 -5.85
CA VAL A 115 5.01 0.08 -6.12
C VAL A 115 3.98 0.61 -5.13
N ALA A 116 2.85 1.08 -5.66
CA ALA A 116 1.78 1.68 -4.88
C ALA A 116 0.40 1.14 -5.27
N HIS A 117 -0.55 1.17 -4.35
CA HIS A 117 -1.96 1.04 -4.66
C HIS A 117 -2.43 2.28 -5.42
N LEU A 118 -3.25 2.10 -6.45
CA LEU A 118 -3.72 3.19 -7.29
C LEU A 118 -5.13 3.61 -6.92
N HIS A 119 -5.34 4.92 -6.78
CA HIS A 119 -6.66 5.52 -6.68
C HIS A 119 -7.28 5.69 -8.06
N GLY A 120 -8.53 5.25 -8.22
CA GLY A 120 -9.32 5.44 -9.44
C GLY A 120 -8.64 4.89 -10.71
N ASP A 121 -8.94 5.50 -11.85
CA ASP A 121 -8.42 5.10 -13.15
C ASP A 121 -7.22 5.94 -13.60
N THR A 122 -6.26 6.14 -12.72
CA THR A 122 -5.02 6.85 -13.05
C THR A 122 -4.28 6.14 -14.19
N ALA A 123 -4.05 6.84 -15.29
CA ALA A 123 -3.41 6.29 -16.49
C ALA A 123 -1.88 6.33 -16.38
N GLU A 124 -1.21 5.45 -17.12
CA GLU A 124 0.25 5.50 -17.29
C GLU A 124 0.68 6.84 -17.86
N GLY A 125 1.84 7.32 -17.42
CA GLY A 125 2.38 8.64 -17.77
C GLY A 125 1.76 9.79 -16.96
N ALA A 126 0.69 9.56 -16.20
CA ALA A 126 0.07 10.60 -15.38
C ALA A 126 0.98 11.04 -14.23
N ARG A 127 0.92 12.33 -13.91
CA ARG A 127 1.52 12.87 -12.68
C ARG A 127 0.68 12.45 -11.49
N VAL A 128 1.35 11.92 -10.49
CA VAL A 128 0.74 11.43 -9.25
C VAL A 128 1.46 11.97 -8.02
N ARG A 129 0.75 11.96 -6.92
CA ARG A 129 1.29 12.20 -5.59
C ARG A 129 1.17 10.93 -4.77
N LEU A 130 2.28 10.45 -4.22
CA LEU A 130 2.26 9.34 -3.28
C LEU A 130 1.82 9.82 -1.89
N ALA A 131 1.03 9.00 -1.24
CA ALA A 131 0.71 9.14 0.17
C ALA A 131 1.17 7.89 0.91
N LEU A 132 1.67 8.08 2.13
CA LEU A 132 2.10 7.00 3.01
C LEU A 132 1.10 6.91 4.15
N HIS A 133 0.39 5.77 4.23
CA HIS A 133 -0.65 5.54 5.23
C HIS A 133 -0.43 4.24 5.97
N LEU A 134 -1.09 4.09 7.11
CA LEU A 134 -1.20 2.79 7.79
C LEU A 134 -2.39 2.01 7.20
N ASP A 135 -2.16 0.75 6.88
CA ASP A 135 -3.24 -0.18 6.60
C ASP A 135 -3.90 -0.69 7.89
N LYS A 136 -4.98 -1.44 7.77
CA LYS A 136 -5.72 -2.01 8.92
C LYS A 136 -4.92 -3.03 9.74
N SER A 137 -3.76 -3.46 9.27
CA SER A 137 -2.82 -4.28 10.03
C SER A 137 -1.75 -3.45 10.76
N GLY A 138 -1.79 -2.11 10.63
CA GLY A 138 -0.80 -1.18 11.18
C GLY A 138 0.51 -1.13 10.39
N GLN A 139 0.52 -1.59 9.13
CA GLN A 139 1.68 -1.53 8.26
C GLN A 139 1.60 -0.32 7.33
N ALA A 140 2.76 0.29 7.04
CA ALA A 140 2.82 1.36 6.07
C ALA A 140 2.53 0.85 4.65
N VAL A 141 1.63 1.51 3.94
CA VAL A 141 1.32 1.27 2.53
C VAL A 141 1.48 2.55 1.72
N MET A 142 1.89 2.40 0.47
CA MET A 142 2.02 3.48 -0.49
C MET A 142 0.77 3.55 -1.36
N ILE A 143 0.18 4.74 -1.48
CA ILE A 143 -1.01 5.01 -2.29
C ILE A 143 -0.68 6.11 -3.27
N ALA A 144 -0.97 5.90 -4.55
CA ALA A 144 -0.80 6.91 -5.58
C ALA A 144 -2.14 7.59 -5.88
N LEU A 145 -2.18 8.89 -5.67
CA LEU A 145 -3.31 9.77 -5.93
C LEU A 145 -3.03 10.62 -7.17
N PRO A 146 -4.02 10.94 -8.02
CA PRO A 146 -3.85 11.91 -9.10
C PRO A 146 -3.33 13.25 -8.57
N ALA A 147 -2.38 13.88 -9.28
CA ALA A 147 -1.77 15.13 -8.82
C ALA A 147 -2.67 16.36 -9.05
N LYS A 148 -3.57 16.31 -10.05
CA LYS A 148 -4.37 17.47 -10.46
C LYS A 148 -5.66 17.65 -9.68
N ASP A 149 -6.31 16.56 -9.35
CA ASP A 149 -7.52 16.60 -8.53
C ASP A 149 -7.15 15.93 -7.23
N THR A 150 -7.17 16.65 -6.13
CA THR A 150 -6.87 16.05 -4.83
C THR A 150 -8.06 15.18 -4.42
N PRO A 151 -8.24 13.97 -5.03
CA PRO A 151 -9.31 13.09 -4.61
C PRO A 151 -8.99 12.71 -3.18
N HIS A 152 -9.99 12.82 -2.36
CA HIS A 152 -9.86 12.33 -1.02
C HIS A 152 -9.71 10.81 -1.11
N MET A 153 -8.73 10.23 -0.44
CA MET A 153 -8.51 8.79 -0.46
C MET A 153 -9.77 8.01 -0.05
N ALA A 154 -10.62 8.62 0.79
CA ALA A 154 -11.91 8.07 1.20
C ALA A 154 -12.93 7.93 0.06
N ASP A 155 -12.73 8.60 -1.08
CA ASP A 155 -13.62 8.50 -2.23
C ASP A 155 -13.45 7.16 -2.96
N ASP A 156 -12.31 6.49 -2.76
CA ASP A 156 -12.07 5.15 -3.28
C ASP A 156 -12.45 4.09 -2.23
N PRO A 157 -13.51 3.29 -2.49
CA PRO A 157 -13.98 2.29 -1.52
C PRO A 157 -12.94 1.25 -1.14
N GLN A 158 -12.07 0.84 -2.09
CA GLN A 158 -11.05 -0.17 -1.84
C GLN A 158 -9.94 0.40 -0.96
N LEU A 159 -9.48 1.61 -1.24
CA LEU A 159 -8.44 2.27 -0.44
C LEU A 159 -8.95 2.64 0.96
N ARG A 160 -10.20 3.08 1.07
CA ARG A 160 -10.86 3.32 2.35
C ARG A 160 -10.95 2.04 3.20
N GLU A 161 -11.19 0.91 2.56
CA GLU A 161 -11.23 -0.38 3.27
C GLU A 161 -9.84 -0.85 3.68
N LEU A 162 -8.80 -0.53 2.91
CA LEU A 162 -7.41 -0.90 3.18
C LEU A 162 -6.83 -0.13 4.36
N THR A 163 -7.10 1.15 4.46
CA THR A 163 -6.44 2.07 5.39
C THR A 163 -7.12 2.16 6.76
N LEU A 164 -6.33 2.48 7.80
CA LEU A 164 -6.82 2.66 9.16
C LEU A 164 -7.62 3.95 9.32
N ASP A 165 -7.11 5.06 8.78
CA ASP A 165 -7.79 6.35 8.79
C ASP A 165 -7.70 6.99 7.41
N PRO A 166 -8.81 7.01 6.66
CA PRO A 166 -8.85 7.60 5.34
C PRO A 166 -8.94 9.14 5.33
N LYS A 167 -8.96 9.80 6.50
CA LYS A 167 -9.21 11.24 6.61
C LYS A 167 -7.98 12.12 6.47
N HIS A 168 -6.81 11.55 6.26
CA HIS A 168 -5.55 12.30 6.07
C HIS A 168 -4.98 12.18 4.67
#